data_0bb29fee43fb8af696ee578ca303a8d0
#
_entry.id   0bb29fee43fb8af696ee578ca303a8d0
#
_cell.length_a   1.000
_cell.length_b   1.000
_cell.length_c   1.000
_cell.angle_alpha   90.00
_cell.angle_beta   90.00
_cell.angle_gamma   90.00
#
_symmetry.space_group_name_H-M   'P 1'
#
loop_
_entity.id
_entity.type
_entity.pdbx_description
1 polymer ?
#
loop_
_entity_poly.entity_id
_entity_poly.type
_entity_poly.pdbx_seq_one_letter_code
_entity_poly.pdbx_strand_id
1 'polypeptide(L)'
;MKLQPFANETQSISLGDLTIENRLDQLGIYGSLSITRDQAGLALALQFKQLMDDTVAHLQQAQDLPTRLSTKPTDSVDNPFK
;
A
#
# COMPACT_ATOMS: atom_id res chain seq x y z
N MET A 1 -8.37 -11.79 -2.19
CA MET A 1 -8.08 -10.51 -1.53
C MET A 1 -8.52 -9.38 -2.43
N LYS A 2 -9.26 -8.48 -1.89
CA LYS A 2 -9.89 -7.47 -2.71
C LYS A 2 -9.87 -6.14 -1.99
N LEU A 3 -8.95 -5.30 -2.35
CA LEU A 3 -8.85 -3.96 -1.79
C LEU A 3 -8.72 -2.98 -2.94
N GLN A 4 -9.54 -1.94 -2.92
CA GLN A 4 -9.45 -0.90 -3.92
C GLN A 4 -8.66 0.26 -3.33
N PRO A 5 -7.43 0.46 -3.76
CA PRO A 5 -6.57 1.47 -3.16
C PRO A 5 -7.21 2.85 -3.21
N PHE A 6 -7.12 3.56 -2.10
CA PHE A 6 -7.58 4.94 -1.96
C PHE A 6 -9.10 5.11 -2.07
N ALA A 7 -9.84 4.02 -2.01
CA ALA A 7 -11.30 4.11 -2.20
C ALA A 7 -12.03 4.50 -0.93
N ASN A 8 -11.47 4.21 0.24
CA ASN A 8 -12.13 4.54 1.50
C ASN A 8 -11.09 4.58 2.60
N GLU A 9 -11.53 4.93 3.79
CA GLU A 9 -10.63 5.04 4.93
C GLU A 9 -10.89 3.98 5.99
N THR A 10 -11.66 2.97 5.66
CA THR A 10 -12.05 1.98 6.66
C THR A 10 -11.59 0.58 6.34
N GLN A 11 -11.24 0.30 5.10
CA GLN A 11 -10.90 -1.05 4.72
C GLN A 11 -9.49 -1.40 5.19
N SER A 12 -9.39 -2.57 5.76
CA SER A 12 -8.12 -3.08 6.23
C SER A 12 -8.06 -4.56 5.89
N ILE A 13 -6.94 -4.99 5.36
CA ILE A 13 -6.76 -6.39 5.02
C ILE A 13 -5.45 -6.89 5.59
N SER A 14 -5.34 -8.19 5.70
CA SER A 14 -4.13 -8.84 6.19
C SER A 14 -3.58 -9.74 5.10
N LEU A 15 -2.28 -9.76 5.00
CA LEU A 15 -1.58 -10.65 4.09
C LEU A 15 -0.40 -11.23 4.87
N GLY A 16 -0.53 -12.48 5.31
CA GLY A 16 0.41 -12.99 6.28
C GLY A 16 0.34 -12.17 7.54
N ASP A 17 1.47 -11.71 8.01
CA ASP A 17 1.53 -10.82 9.18
C ASP A 17 1.58 -9.35 8.77
N LEU A 18 1.35 -9.08 7.52
CA LEU A 18 1.31 -7.72 7.01
C LEU A 18 -0.10 -7.16 7.15
N THR A 19 -0.20 -5.92 7.56
CA THR A 19 -1.48 -5.22 7.61
C THR A 19 -1.46 -4.11 6.59
N ILE A 20 -2.52 -4.04 5.80
CA ILE A 20 -2.67 -3.01 4.79
C ILE A 20 -3.92 -2.22 5.11
N GLU A 21 -3.76 -0.94 5.36
CA GLU A 21 -4.86 -0.06 5.69
C GLU A 21 -5.10 0.91 4.55
N ASN A 22 -6.34 0.97 4.13
CA ASN A 22 -6.73 1.85 3.04
C ASN A 22 -7.13 3.20 3.58
N ARG A 23 -6.65 4.25 2.92
CA ARG A 23 -7.08 5.60 3.19
C ARG A 23 -7.33 6.29 1.88
N LEU A 24 -7.94 7.46 1.94
CA LEU A 24 -8.25 8.17 0.70
C LEU A 24 -7.01 8.72 0.03
N ASP A 25 -6.00 9.06 0.80
CA ASP A 25 -4.81 9.71 0.26
C ASP A 25 -3.54 8.90 0.43
N GLN A 26 -3.63 7.74 1.04
CA GLN A 26 -2.44 6.92 1.21
C GLN A 26 -2.84 5.49 1.50
N LEU A 27 -1.89 4.62 1.30
CA LEU A 27 -2.04 3.20 1.60
C LEU A 27 -0.99 2.85 2.64
N GLY A 28 -1.44 2.47 3.82
CA GLY A 28 -0.52 2.13 4.90
C GLY A 28 -0.22 0.64 4.89
N ILE A 29 1.04 0.28 4.89
CA ILE A 29 1.47 -1.11 4.90
C ILE A 29 2.49 -1.28 6.01
N TYR A 30 2.20 -2.17 6.96
CA TYR A 30 3.12 -2.38 8.05
C TYR A 30 2.98 -3.80 8.56
N GLY A 31 3.98 -4.21 9.34
CA GLY A 31 4.08 -5.56 9.83
C GLY A 31 5.25 -6.26 9.16
N SER A 32 5.11 -7.55 8.95
CA SER A 32 6.15 -8.32 8.31
C SER A 32 5.52 -9.38 7.42
N LEU A 33 6.26 -9.78 6.40
CA LEU A 33 5.80 -10.79 5.46
C LEU A 33 6.99 -11.64 5.07
N SER A 34 6.87 -12.93 5.32
CA SER A 34 7.87 -13.90 4.88
C SER A 34 7.33 -14.65 3.69
N ILE A 35 8.06 -14.62 2.60
CA ILE A 35 7.67 -15.34 1.40
C ILE A 35 8.59 -16.53 1.27
N THR A 36 8.05 -17.70 1.52
CA THR A 36 8.82 -18.92 1.48
C THR A 36 8.96 -19.40 0.06
N ARG A 37 10.00 -20.20 -0.17
CA ARG A 37 10.30 -20.67 -1.51
C ARG A 37 9.54 -21.95 -1.79
N ASP A 38 8.21 -21.80 -1.89
CA ASP A 38 7.31 -22.90 -2.15
C ASP A 38 6.02 -22.36 -2.76
N GLN A 39 5.05 -23.23 -2.93
CA GLN A 39 3.79 -22.80 -3.54
C GLN A 39 3.03 -21.80 -2.68
N ALA A 40 3.11 -21.95 -1.38
CA ALA A 40 2.45 -20.99 -0.49
C ALA A 40 3.11 -19.61 -0.63
N GLY A 41 4.42 -19.58 -0.74
CA GLY A 41 5.12 -18.33 -0.96
C GLY A 41 4.75 -17.68 -2.29
N LEU A 42 4.62 -18.50 -3.31
CA LEU A 42 4.20 -17.99 -4.62
C LEU A 42 2.81 -17.37 -4.53
N ALA A 43 1.89 -18.00 -3.82
CA ALA A 43 0.55 -17.45 -3.67
C ALA A 43 0.58 -16.11 -2.96
N LEU A 44 1.37 -15.99 -1.90
CA LEU A 44 1.50 -14.71 -1.19
C LEU A 44 2.11 -13.65 -2.09
N ALA A 45 3.13 -14.01 -2.85
CA ALA A 45 3.77 -13.06 -3.74
C ALA A 45 2.81 -12.57 -4.82
N LEU A 46 2.00 -13.47 -5.35
CA LEU A 46 1.03 -13.07 -6.36
C LEU A 46 -0.03 -12.14 -5.80
N GLN A 47 -0.47 -12.38 -4.57
CA GLN A 47 -1.44 -11.49 -3.95
C GLN A 47 -0.84 -10.12 -3.69
N PHE A 48 0.39 -10.08 -3.24
CA PHE A 48 1.06 -8.80 -3.00
C PHE A 48 1.30 -8.07 -4.32
N LYS A 49 1.68 -8.81 -5.34
CA LYS A 49 1.85 -8.22 -6.67
C LYS A 49 0.56 -7.60 -7.17
N GLN A 50 -0.57 -8.30 -6.99
CA GLN A 50 -1.85 -7.78 -7.43
C GLN A 50 -2.19 -6.48 -6.71
N LEU A 51 -1.95 -6.43 -5.42
CA LEU A 51 -2.17 -5.21 -4.66
C LEU A 51 -1.32 -4.07 -5.20
N MET A 52 -0.06 -4.34 -5.48
CA MET A 52 0.84 -3.32 -5.99
C MET A 52 0.45 -2.92 -7.41
N ASP A 53 0.06 -3.87 -8.24
CA ASP A 53 -0.39 -3.54 -9.59
C ASP A 53 -1.61 -2.63 -9.55
N ASP A 54 -2.57 -2.92 -8.68
CA ASP A 54 -3.75 -2.09 -8.55
C ASP A 54 -3.40 -0.70 -8.05
N THR A 55 -2.48 -0.63 -7.11
CA THR A 55 -2.06 0.65 -6.55
C THR A 55 -1.36 1.49 -7.61
N VAL A 56 -0.46 0.88 -8.35
CA VAL A 56 0.25 1.60 -9.41
C VAL A 56 -0.72 2.09 -10.47
N ALA A 57 -1.64 1.23 -10.88
CA ALA A 57 -2.61 1.60 -11.90
C ALA A 57 -3.45 2.78 -11.44
N HIS A 58 -3.87 2.76 -10.19
CA HIS A 58 -4.67 3.86 -9.66
C HIS A 58 -3.88 5.16 -9.66
N LEU A 59 -2.63 5.11 -9.23
CA LEU A 59 -1.81 6.31 -9.16
C LEU A 59 -1.49 6.83 -10.56
N GLN A 60 -1.25 5.94 -11.50
CA GLN A 60 -0.95 6.36 -12.86
C GLN A 60 -2.14 6.99 -13.57
N GLN A 61 -3.34 6.63 -13.16
CA GLN A 61 -4.56 7.17 -13.76
C GLN A 61 -5.01 8.46 -13.10
N ALA A 62 -4.45 8.83 -11.98
CA ALA A 62 -4.80 10.06 -11.32
C ALA A 62 -4.32 11.24 -12.13
N GLN A 63 -5.22 12.19 -12.40
CA GLN A 63 -4.90 13.29 -13.32
C GLN A 63 -4.17 14.43 -12.64
N ASP A 64 -4.45 14.65 -11.38
CA ASP A 64 -3.80 15.72 -10.64
C ASP A 64 -3.01 15.17 -9.48
N LEU A 65 -2.22 14.14 -9.80
CA LEU A 65 -1.34 13.55 -8.81
C LEU A 65 -0.29 14.58 -8.41
N PRO A 66 -0.25 14.99 -7.16
CA PRO A 66 0.71 16.01 -6.75
C PRO A 66 2.12 15.42 -6.72
N THR A 67 3.09 16.31 -6.85
CA THR A 67 4.47 15.90 -6.71
C THR A 67 4.71 15.33 -5.32
N ARG A 68 4.04 15.91 -4.34
CA ARG A 68 4.18 15.47 -2.98
C ARG A 68 2.89 15.80 -2.24
N LEU A 69 2.44 14.83 -1.46
CA LEU A 69 1.23 15.02 -0.71
C LEU A 69 1.45 16.05 0.40
N SER A 70 0.49 16.95 0.54
CA SER A 70 0.54 17.96 1.57
C SER A 70 0.03 17.32 2.87
N THR A 71 0.94 17.05 3.78
CA THR A 71 0.58 16.40 5.03
C THR A 71 0.60 17.41 6.16
N LYS A 72 0.31 16.92 7.35
CA LYS A 72 0.25 17.80 8.51
C LYS A 72 1.62 18.40 8.81
N PRO A 73 1.65 19.60 9.35
CA PRO A 73 2.93 20.23 9.69
C PRO A 73 3.78 19.43 10.65
N THR A 74 3.15 18.57 11.44
CA THR A 74 3.90 17.73 12.37
C THR A 74 4.81 16.76 11.64
N ASP A 75 4.64 16.61 10.35
CA ASP A 75 5.50 15.76 9.55
C ASP A 75 6.72 16.48 9.05
N SER A 76 7.06 17.54 9.67
CA SER A 76 8.20 18.33 9.25
C SER A 76 9.54 17.68 9.54
N VAL A 77 9.53 16.60 10.28
CA VAL A 77 10.75 15.88 10.56
C VAL A 77 11.39 15.44 9.26
N ASP A 78 12.66 15.75 9.15
CA ASP A 78 13.38 15.37 7.95
C ASP A 78 13.45 13.88 7.82
N ASN A 79 13.13 13.44 6.63
CA ASN A 79 13.24 12.03 6.31
C ASN A 79 14.67 11.78 5.84
N PRO A 80 15.41 10.91 6.52
CA PRO A 80 16.80 10.67 6.11
C PRO A 80 16.90 10.00 4.75
N PHE A 81 15.81 9.56 4.21
CA PHE A 81 15.82 8.94 2.88
C PHE A 81 15.56 9.92 1.76
N LYS A 82 15.45 11.14 2.08
CA LYS A 82 15.26 12.10 1.01
C LYS A 82 16.49 12.23 0.18
#